data_f3375493f0d1064eeddb6f121280107e
#
_entry.id   f3375493f0d1064eeddb6f121280107e
#
_cell.length_a   1.000
_cell.length_b   1.000
_cell.length_c   1.000
_cell.angle_alpha   90.00
_cell.angle_beta   90.00
_cell.angle_gamma   90.00
#
_symmetry.space_group_name_H-M   'P 1'
#
loop_
_entity.id
_entity.type
_entity.pdbx_description
1 polymer ?
#
loop_
_entity_poly.entity_id
_entity_poly.type
_entity_poly.pdbx_seq_one_letter_code
_entity_poly.pdbx_strand_id
1 'polypeptide(L)'
;MPQLVHSWLQRLLPAWFLPSSLVLKERNPDKVEGYENEIDTYLHLRSLQGTHIPRFFGEVAVAYPERQTRYRLSKRPTPGILLENIEGVSLQSLQIQELESPTLVEELQGVYDQLTREGIVHGDPRLHNFLRRASDKRIVAIDFEFSYPLPSDITNQDALETLKSEIEKRGRWRIPRMKC
;
A
#
# COMPACT_ATOMS: atom_id res chain seq x y z
N MET A 1 31.19 8.18 8.23
CA MET A 1 31.32 8.72 6.85
C MET A 1 30.89 7.80 5.69
N PRO A 2 30.21 6.63 5.87
CA PRO A 2 29.75 5.79 4.73
C PRO A 2 28.44 6.25 4.10
N GLN A 3 27.55 6.95 4.83
CA GLN A 3 26.20 7.28 4.35
C GLN A 3 26.13 8.32 3.21
N LEU A 4 27.06 9.26 3.17
CA LEU A 4 27.07 10.32 2.13
C LEU A 4 27.50 9.80 0.75
N VAL A 5 28.44 8.85 0.71
CA VAL A 5 28.89 8.21 -0.54
C VAL A 5 27.77 7.35 -1.14
N HIS A 6 27.00 6.65 -0.29
CA HIS A 6 25.89 5.81 -0.72
C HIS A 6 24.78 6.62 -1.37
N SER A 7 24.41 7.78 -0.81
CA SER A 7 23.37 8.65 -1.35
C SER A 7 23.74 9.28 -2.71
N TRP A 8 25.03 9.57 -2.92
CA TRP A 8 25.52 10.13 -4.17
C TRP A 8 25.54 9.09 -5.30
N LEU A 9 26.01 7.86 -5.00
CA LEU A 9 26.01 6.75 -5.95
C LEU A 9 24.59 6.34 -6.35
N GLN A 10 23.61 6.36 -5.42
CA GLN A 10 22.20 6.09 -5.73
C GLN A 10 21.61 7.08 -6.75
N ARG A 11 22.04 8.33 -6.74
CA ARG A 11 21.61 9.35 -7.71
C ARG A 11 22.21 9.14 -9.10
N LEU A 12 23.44 8.60 -9.17
CA LEU A 12 24.16 8.38 -10.44
C LEU A 12 23.86 7.02 -11.08
N LEU A 13 23.59 6.01 -10.27
CA LEU A 13 23.37 4.63 -10.70
C LEU A 13 22.12 4.02 -10.04
N PRO A 14 20.93 4.60 -10.24
CA PRO A 14 19.72 4.18 -9.54
C PRO A 14 19.38 2.69 -9.77
N ALA A 15 19.68 2.15 -10.96
CA ALA A 15 19.43 0.74 -11.28
C ALA A 15 20.24 -0.26 -10.43
N TRP A 16 21.38 0.14 -9.88
CA TRP A 16 22.22 -0.71 -9.04
C TRP A 16 21.72 -0.81 -7.59
N PHE A 17 20.80 0.05 -7.21
CA PHE A 17 20.23 0.14 -5.87
C PHE A 17 18.75 -0.28 -5.79
N LEU A 18 18.22 -0.76 -6.91
CA LEU A 18 16.87 -1.33 -6.89
C LEU A 18 16.89 -2.67 -6.12
N PRO A 19 15.87 -2.95 -5.31
CA PRO A 19 15.68 -4.26 -4.72
C PRO A 19 15.58 -5.36 -5.77
N SER A 20 15.92 -6.60 -5.40
CA SER A 20 15.80 -7.77 -6.28
C SER A 20 14.35 -8.09 -6.68
N SER A 21 13.38 -7.58 -5.93
CA SER A 21 11.95 -7.79 -6.15
C SER A 21 11.21 -6.47 -5.99
N LEU A 22 10.39 -6.14 -7.00
CA LEU A 22 9.56 -4.93 -7.05
C LEU A 22 8.13 -5.31 -7.44
N VAL A 23 7.18 -4.49 -7.03
CA VAL A 23 5.80 -4.53 -7.52
C VAL A 23 5.66 -3.54 -8.66
N LEU A 24 5.19 -4.02 -9.80
CA LEU A 24 4.76 -3.18 -10.91
C LEU A 24 3.24 -3.07 -10.88
N LYS A 25 2.73 -1.85 -10.67
CA LYS A 25 1.30 -1.54 -10.81
C LYS A 25 1.10 -0.78 -12.12
N GLU A 26 0.49 -1.44 -13.11
CA GLU A 26 0.20 -0.82 -14.39
C GLU A 26 -1.03 0.08 -14.30
N ARG A 27 -1.01 1.19 -15.04
CA ARG A 27 -2.17 2.07 -15.14
C ARG A 27 -3.34 1.35 -15.81
N ASN A 28 -4.46 1.30 -15.11
CA ASN A 28 -5.73 0.90 -15.71
C ASN A 28 -6.25 2.06 -16.59
N PRO A 29 -6.49 1.85 -17.91
CA PRO A 29 -6.98 2.91 -18.79
C PRO A 29 -8.34 3.48 -18.35
N ASP A 30 -9.15 2.71 -17.64
CA ASP A 30 -10.48 3.13 -17.15
C ASP A 30 -10.41 3.88 -15.80
N LYS A 31 -9.21 3.96 -15.17
CA LYS A 31 -8.99 4.56 -13.85
C LYS A 31 -7.78 5.50 -13.85
N VAL A 32 -7.72 6.42 -14.79
CA VAL A 32 -6.58 7.33 -14.94
C VAL A 32 -6.40 8.24 -13.72
N GLU A 33 -7.50 8.81 -13.21
CA GLU A 33 -7.48 9.70 -12.05
C GLU A 33 -6.96 8.99 -10.78
N GLY A 34 -7.37 7.74 -10.55
CA GLY A 34 -6.87 6.95 -9.41
C GLY A 34 -5.38 6.67 -9.50
N TYR A 35 -4.86 6.43 -10.72
CA TYR A 35 -3.43 6.23 -10.96
C TYR A 35 -2.62 7.50 -10.67
N GLU A 36 -3.07 8.66 -11.15
CA GLU A 36 -2.42 9.95 -10.91
C GLU A 36 -2.46 10.31 -9.42
N ASN A 37 -3.62 10.13 -8.78
CA ASN A 37 -3.79 10.35 -7.35
C ASN A 37 -2.86 9.47 -6.50
N GLU A 38 -2.67 8.21 -6.89
CA GLU A 38 -1.76 7.31 -6.18
C GLU A 38 -0.30 7.80 -6.26
N ILE A 39 0.16 8.27 -7.43
CA ILE A 39 1.49 8.85 -7.59
C ILE A 39 1.67 10.08 -6.71
N ASP A 40 0.73 11.01 -6.77
CA ASP A 40 0.77 12.26 -5.99
C ASP A 40 0.80 11.95 -4.48
N THR A 41 0.04 10.95 -4.05
CA THR A 41 0.03 10.50 -2.65
C THR A 41 1.37 9.91 -2.24
N TYR A 42 2.00 9.03 -3.04
CA TYR A 42 3.35 8.54 -2.74
C TYR A 42 4.38 9.66 -2.70
N LEU A 43 4.30 10.64 -3.58
CA LEU A 43 5.18 11.81 -3.59
C LEU A 43 4.97 12.70 -2.35
N HIS A 44 3.75 12.83 -1.87
CA HIS A 44 3.41 13.57 -0.66
C HIS A 44 3.92 12.84 0.60
N LEU A 45 3.69 11.53 0.70
CA LEU A 45 4.01 10.69 1.86
C LEU A 45 5.48 10.20 1.89
N ARG A 46 6.44 10.96 1.34
CA ARG A 46 7.86 10.53 1.27
C ARG A 46 8.47 10.18 2.61
N SER A 47 8.07 10.87 3.68
CA SER A 47 8.53 10.64 5.06
C SER A 47 8.16 9.25 5.60
N LEU A 48 7.06 8.66 5.11
CA LEU A 48 6.52 7.38 5.55
C LEU A 48 7.01 6.18 4.71
N GLN A 49 7.67 6.44 3.57
CA GLN A 49 8.13 5.39 2.66
C GLN A 49 9.15 4.44 3.31
N GLY A 50 8.98 3.14 3.08
CA GLY A 50 9.83 2.08 3.64
C GLY A 50 9.54 1.77 5.12
N THR A 51 8.63 2.51 5.76
CA THR A 51 8.18 2.27 7.15
C THR A 51 6.70 1.91 7.23
N HIS A 52 5.82 2.86 6.90
CA HIS A 52 4.37 2.70 6.98
C HIS A 52 3.71 2.51 5.61
N ILE A 53 4.42 2.86 4.55
CA ILE A 53 4.01 2.64 3.15
C ILE A 53 5.20 2.10 2.34
N PRO A 54 4.97 1.43 1.19
CA PRO A 54 6.06 1.01 0.30
C PRO A 54 6.89 2.19 -0.20
N ARG A 55 8.17 1.94 -0.50
CA ARG A 55 8.97 2.90 -1.26
C ARG A 55 8.45 3.01 -2.68
N PHE A 56 8.35 4.22 -3.16
CA PHE A 56 8.03 4.56 -4.54
C PHE A 56 9.31 4.80 -5.32
N PHE A 57 9.57 3.99 -6.34
CA PHE A 57 10.79 4.08 -7.16
C PHE A 57 10.59 4.87 -8.45
N GLY A 58 9.37 5.28 -8.74
CA GLY A 58 9.04 6.13 -9.88
C GLY A 58 8.10 5.49 -10.89
N GLU A 59 7.84 6.22 -11.95
CA GLU A 59 7.03 5.78 -13.07
C GLU A 59 7.88 5.07 -14.12
N VAL A 60 7.27 4.12 -14.81
CA VAL A 60 7.89 3.36 -15.90
C VAL A 60 6.93 3.22 -17.07
N ALA A 61 7.51 3.00 -18.26
CA ALA A 61 6.78 2.64 -19.47
C ALA A 61 6.91 1.13 -19.69
N VAL A 62 5.82 0.39 -19.56
CA VAL A 62 5.80 -1.07 -19.73
C VAL A 62 5.56 -1.42 -21.19
N ALA A 63 6.56 -2.00 -21.82
CA ALA A 63 6.47 -2.48 -23.18
C ALA A 63 6.29 -4.01 -23.19
N TYR A 64 5.30 -4.50 -23.92
CA TYR A 64 5.07 -5.93 -24.08
C TYR A 64 5.62 -6.42 -25.43
N PRO A 65 6.33 -7.58 -25.47
CA PRO A 65 6.70 -8.21 -26.71
C PRO A 65 5.47 -8.53 -27.59
N GLU A 66 5.57 -8.36 -28.91
CA GLU A 66 4.45 -8.53 -29.84
C GLU A 66 3.71 -9.88 -29.71
N ARG A 67 4.39 -10.94 -29.29
CA ARG A 67 3.80 -12.28 -29.11
C ARG A 67 2.78 -12.40 -27.98
N GLN A 68 2.75 -11.44 -27.03
CA GLN A 68 1.82 -11.43 -25.89
C GLN A 68 0.61 -10.50 -26.12
N THR A 69 0.58 -9.79 -27.26
CA THR A 69 -0.41 -8.75 -27.53
C THR A 69 -1.69 -9.23 -28.21
N ARG A 70 -2.01 -10.54 -28.20
CA ARG A 70 -3.25 -11.06 -28.84
C ARG A 70 -4.54 -10.34 -28.41
N TYR A 71 -4.53 -9.62 -27.30
CA TYR A 71 -5.67 -8.88 -26.75
C TYR A 71 -5.43 -7.38 -26.50
N ARG A 72 -4.22 -6.85 -26.77
CA ARG A 72 -3.93 -5.42 -26.67
C ARG A 72 -3.59 -4.83 -28.03
N LEU A 73 -4.54 -4.10 -28.58
CA LEU A 73 -4.41 -3.40 -29.87
C LEU A 73 -3.43 -2.20 -29.83
N SER A 74 -2.91 -1.83 -28.66
CA SER A 74 -2.03 -0.68 -28.50
C SER A 74 -0.55 -1.08 -28.58
N LYS A 75 0.15 -0.57 -29.59
CA LYS A 75 1.62 -0.63 -29.71
C LYS A 75 2.35 0.33 -28.77
N ARG A 76 1.62 1.15 -28.01
CA ARG A 76 2.20 2.13 -27.09
C ARG A 76 2.49 1.49 -25.74
N PRO A 77 3.64 1.80 -25.12
CA PRO A 77 3.92 1.37 -23.76
C PRO A 77 2.82 1.83 -22.80
N THR A 78 2.47 0.98 -21.84
CA THR A 78 1.52 1.31 -20.79
C THR A 78 2.27 1.96 -19.63
N PRO A 79 1.84 3.11 -19.10
CA PRO A 79 2.41 3.67 -17.89
C PRO A 79 2.20 2.72 -16.70
N GLY A 80 3.17 2.69 -15.79
CA GLY A 80 3.08 1.95 -14.54
C GLY A 80 3.98 2.58 -13.48
N ILE A 81 3.76 2.22 -12.23
CA ILE A 81 4.60 2.63 -11.09
C ILE A 81 5.35 1.43 -10.54
N LEU A 82 6.58 1.69 -10.08
CA LEU A 82 7.41 0.71 -9.38
C LEU A 82 7.37 1.01 -7.88
N LEU A 83 6.99 -0.02 -7.13
CA LEU A 83 6.88 0.03 -5.67
C LEU A 83 7.75 -1.04 -5.03
N GLU A 84 8.12 -0.82 -3.76
CA GLU A 84 8.73 -1.83 -2.91
C GLU A 84 7.82 -3.05 -2.80
N ASN A 85 8.38 -4.24 -3.04
CA ASN A 85 7.69 -5.48 -2.73
C ASN A 85 7.79 -5.74 -1.22
N ILE A 86 6.66 -5.60 -0.52
CA ILE A 86 6.60 -5.87 0.92
C ILE A 86 6.50 -7.38 1.13
N GLU A 87 7.60 -7.99 1.55
CA GLU A 87 7.58 -9.39 1.98
C GLU A 87 6.75 -9.51 3.26
N GLY A 88 5.59 -10.16 3.17
CA GLY A 88 4.65 -10.24 4.28
C GLY A 88 3.34 -10.90 3.89
N VAL A 89 2.36 -10.73 4.76
CA VAL A 89 1.00 -11.27 4.56
C VAL A 89 -0.04 -10.17 4.65
N SER A 90 -1.05 -10.24 3.80
CA SER A 90 -2.20 -9.33 3.91
C SER A 90 -2.96 -9.61 5.21
N LEU A 91 -3.42 -8.53 5.88
CA LEU A 91 -4.27 -8.69 7.07
C LEU A 91 -5.54 -9.47 6.76
N GLN A 92 -6.01 -9.43 5.52
CA GLN A 92 -7.16 -10.25 5.09
C GLN A 92 -6.89 -11.74 5.23
N SER A 93 -5.65 -12.21 5.16
CA SER A 93 -5.28 -13.63 5.26
C SER A 93 -5.03 -14.10 6.70
N LEU A 94 -4.93 -13.19 7.67
CA LEU A 94 -4.68 -13.53 9.07
C LEU A 94 -5.89 -14.24 9.72
N GLN A 95 -5.60 -15.03 10.75
CA GLN A 95 -6.65 -15.61 11.59
C GLN A 95 -7.32 -14.52 12.43
N ILE A 96 -8.60 -14.78 12.82
CA ILE A 96 -9.37 -13.77 13.57
C ILE A 96 -8.72 -13.43 14.91
N GLN A 97 -8.12 -14.41 15.59
CA GLN A 97 -7.44 -14.22 16.87
C GLN A 97 -6.22 -13.26 16.74
N GLU A 98 -5.54 -13.29 15.58
CA GLU A 98 -4.44 -12.38 15.29
C GLU A 98 -4.97 -10.98 15.00
N LEU A 99 -6.09 -10.89 14.26
CA LEU A 99 -6.73 -9.61 13.91
C LEU A 99 -7.30 -8.87 15.14
N GLU A 100 -7.81 -9.62 16.15
CA GLU A 100 -8.35 -9.09 17.40
C GLU A 100 -7.27 -8.80 18.44
N SER A 101 -6.00 -9.08 18.12
CA SER A 101 -4.88 -8.80 19.02
C SER A 101 -4.77 -7.30 19.31
N PRO A 102 -4.68 -6.88 20.59
CA PRO A 102 -4.50 -5.46 20.95
C PRO A 102 -3.28 -4.83 20.25
N THR A 103 -2.18 -5.57 20.14
CA THR A 103 -0.96 -5.12 19.46
C THR A 103 -1.22 -4.77 17.99
N LEU A 104 -1.99 -5.59 17.27
CA LEU A 104 -2.28 -5.32 15.86
C LEU A 104 -3.19 -4.10 15.71
N VAL A 105 -4.16 -3.92 16.62
CA VAL A 105 -5.03 -2.74 16.63
C VAL A 105 -4.22 -1.47 16.91
N GLU A 106 -3.25 -1.52 17.85
CA GLU A 106 -2.34 -0.40 18.14
C GLU A 106 -1.43 -0.08 16.94
N GLU A 107 -0.90 -1.10 16.24
CA GLU A 107 -0.11 -0.92 15.03
C GLU A 107 -0.91 -0.27 13.90
N LEU A 108 -2.17 -0.71 13.68
CA LEU A 108 -3.08 -0.08 12.71
C LEU A 108 -3.38 1.37 13.08
N GLN A 109 -3.66 1.65 14.36
CA GLN A 109 -3.84 3.01 14.85
C GLN A 109 -2.60 3.86 14.53
N GLY A 110 -1.41 3.32 14.77
CA GLY A 110 -0.15 4.00 14.47
C GLY A 110 -0.01 4.37 13.00
N VAL A 111 -0.42 3.51 12.05
CA VAL A 111 -0.43 3.82 10.61
C VAL A 111 -1.36 5.00 10.31
N TYR A 112 -2.60 4.98 10.83
CA TYR A 112 -3.57 6.06 10.62
C TYR A 112 -3.13 7.37 11.28
N ASP A 113 -2.50 7.32 12.44
CA ASP A 113 -1.95 8.51 13.10
C ASP A 113 -0.85 9.17 12.24
N GLN A 114 -0.01 8.36 11.56
CA GLN A 114 0.99 8.90 10.65
C GLN A 114 0.34 9.51 9.39
N LEU A 115 -0.61 8.84 8.76
CA LEU A 115 -1.35 9.39 7.61
C LEU A 115 -2.08 10.70 7.99
N THR A 116 -2.69 10.76 9.17
CA THR A 116 -3.35 11.97 9.70
C THR A 116 -2.36 13.13 9.86
N ARG A 117 -1.16 12.87 10.39
CA ARG A 117 -0.10 13.89 10.55
C ARG A 117 0.37 14.46 9.21
N GLU A 118 0.39 13.63 8.18
CA GLU A 118 0.71 14.05 6.82
C GLU A 118 -0.52 14.64 6.08
N GLY A 119 -1.69 14.73 6.73
CA GLY A 119 -2.89 15.31 6.17
C GLY A 119 -3.54 14.48 5.06
N ILE A 120 -3.41 13.14 5.08
CA ILE A 120 -3.96 12.21 4.08
C ILE A 120 -4.94 11.23 4.73
N VAL A 121 -6.06 11.00 4.04
CA VAL A 121 -6.97 9.87 4.29
C VAL A 121 -6.73 8.79 3.26
N HIS A 122 -6.65 7.52 3.70
CA HIS A 122 -6.40 6.38 2.81
C HIS A 122 -7.55 6.16 1.78
N GLY A 123 -8.79 6.43 2.17
CA GLY A 123 -9.96 6.34 1.29
C GLY A 123 -10.51 4.94 1.01
N ASP A 124 -9.72 3.88 1.14
CA ASP A 124 -10.19 2.48 1.02
C ASP A 124 -9.69 1.61 2.20
N PRO A 125 -10.28 1.75 3.39
CA PRO A 125 -9.85 1.08 4.62
C PRO A 125 -10.31 -0.38 4.66
N ARG A 126 -9.72 -1.24 3.81
CA ARG A 126 -10.00 -2.68 3.77
C ARG A 126 -8.78 -3.49 4.19
N LEU A 127 -8.99 -4.63 4.83
CA LEU A 127 -7.90 -5.48 5.36
C LEU A 127 -6.89 -5.92 4.28
N HIS A 128 -7.30 -6.04 3.02
CA HIS A 128 -6.37 -6.41 1.94
C HIS A 128 -5.38 -5.29 1.58
N ASN A 129 -5.70 -4.03 1.92
CA ASN A 129 -4.85 -2.86 1.69
C ASN A 129 -3.82 -2.64 2.83
N PHE A 130 -3.71 -3.58 3.75
CA PHE A 130 -2.71 -3.57 4.82
C PHE A 130 -1.93 -4.88 4.83
N LEU A 131 -0.61 -4.77 4.78
CA LEU A 131 0.31 -5.90 4.84
C LEU A 131 1.03 -5.91 6.17
N ARG A 132 1.14 -7.09 6.81
CA ARG A 132 2.02 -7.30 7.95
C ARG A 132 3.37 -7.76 7.43
N ARG A 133 4.39 -6.90 7.49
CA ARG A 133 5.74 -7.18 7.02
C ARG A 133 6.35 -8.35 7.78
N ALA A 134 7.04 -9.25 7.07
CA ALA A 134 7.61 -10.46 7.68
C ALA A 134 8.79 -10.14 8.62
N SER A 135 9.63 -9.17 8.27
CA SER A 135 10.90 -8.87 8.96
C SER A 135 10.72 -8.24 10.34
N ASP A 136 9.82 -7.25 10.46
CA ASP A 136 9.66 -6.43 11.68
C ASP A 136 8.22 -6.44 12.24
N LYS A 137 7.32 -7.18 11.59
CA LYS A 137 5.89 -7.31 11.91
C LYS A 137 5.06 -6.03 11.77
N ARG A 138 5.65 -4.92 11.35
CA ARG A 138 4.95 -3.65 11.16
C ARG A 138 3.87 -3.75 10.10
N ILE A 139 2.82 -2.99 10.30
CA ILE A 139 1.76 -2.83 9.29
C ILE A 139 2.18 -1.77 8.27
N VAL A 140 1.99 -2.12 7.01
CA VAL A 140 2.28 -1.26 5.84
C VAL A 140 0.99 -1.08 5.06
N ALA A 141 0.55 0.17 4.86
CA ALA A 141 -0.59 0.50 4.02
C ALA A 141 -0.17 0.53 2.54
N ILE A 142 -1.04 0.02 1.67
CA ILE A 142 -0.85 -0.03 0.21
C ILE A 142 -2.11 0.43 -0.51
N ASP A 143 -2.00 0.72 -1.82
CA ASP A 143 -3.13 1.05 -2.69
C ASP A 143 -3.81 2.38 -2.34
N PHE A 144 -3.15 3.47 -2.70
CA PHE A 144 -3.59 4.85 -2.43
C PHE A 144 -4.44 5.46 -3.55
N GLU A 145 -5.00 4.66 -4.48
CA GLU A 145 -5.79 5.19 -5.61
C GLU A 145 -7.02 6.00 -5.17
N PHE A 146 -7.56 5.73 -3.99
CA PHE A 146 -8.72 6.43 -3.41
C PHE A 146 -8.37 7.40 -2.28
N SER A 147 -7.09 7.65 -2.05
CA SER A 147 -6.67 8.59 -1.01
C SER A 147 -7.07 10.03 -1.35
N TYR A 148 -7.23 10.85 -0.34
CA TYR A 148 -7.56 12.27 -0.49
C TYR A 148 -7.01 13.09 0.67
N PRO A 149 -6.84 14.42 0.48
CA PRO A 149 -6.43 15.31 1.56
C PRO A 149 -7.40 15.23 2.73
N LEU A 150 -6.86 15.18 3.96
CA LEU A 150 -7.67 15.15 5.18
C LEU A 150 -8.43 16.47 5.32
N PRO A 151 -9.78 16.45 5.30
CA PRO A 151 -10.57 17.63 5.63
C PRO A 151 -10.31 18.10 7.06
N SER A 152 -10.39 19.41 7.29
CA SER A 152 -10.08 20.01 8.59
C SER A 152 -10.98 19.56 9.76
N ASP A 153 -12.14 18.99 9.46
CA ASP A 153 -13.19 18.53 10.36
C ASP A 153 -13.27 16.98 10.47
N ILE A 154 -12.42 16.24 9.73
CA ILE A 154 -12.39 14.78 9.73
C ILE A 154 -11.06 14.29 10.32
N THR A 155 -11.10 13.16 11.00
CA THR A 155 -9.92 12.40 11.44
C THR A 155 -9.92 11.04 10.76
N ASN A 156 -8.77 10.38 10.69
CA ASN A 156 -8.71 8.98 10.22
C ASN A 156 -9.36 7.98 11.21
N GLN A 157 -10.00 8.47 12.25
CA GLN A 157 -10.74 7.66 13.24
C GLN A 157 -11.85 6.84 12.57
N ASP A 158 -12.63 7.46 11.66
CA ASP A 158 -13.73 6.79 10.96
C ASP A 158 -13.23 5.65 10.06
N ALA A 159 -12.07 5.83 9.43
CA ALA A 159 -11.42 4.78 8.64
C ALA A 159 -10.98 3.60 9.52
N LEU A 160 -10.43 3.87 10.70
CA LEU A 160 -10.05 2.85 11.67
C LEU A 160 -11.28 2.09 12.20
N GLU A 161 -12.38 2.79 12.51
CA GLU A 161 -13.64 2.16 12.93
C GLU A 161 -14.22 1.27 11.83
N THR A 162 -14.07 1.64 10.56
CA THR A 162 -14.44 0.80 9.41
C THR A 162 -13.66 -0.51 9.40
N LEU A 163 -12.33 -0.47 9.60
CA LEU A 163 -11.50 -1.68 9.69
C LEU A 163 -11.86 -2.55 10.89
N LYS A 164 -12.07 -1.95 12.06
CA LYS A 164 -12.53 -2.69 13.26
C LYS A 164 -13.84 -3.41 12.99
N SER A 165 -14.81 -2.73 12.35
CA SER A 165 -16.08 -3.34 11.95
C SER A 165 -15.89 -4.50 10.96
N GLU A 166 -14.94 -4.44 10.03
CA GLU A 166 -14.62 -5.54 9.12
C GLU A 166 -14.05 -6.75 9.88
N ILE A 167 -13.15 -6.52 10.84
CA ILE A 167 -12.59 -7.57 11.72
C ILE A 167 -13.70 -8.26 12.51
N GLU A 168 -14.57 -7.49 13.16
CA GLU A 168 -15.71 -8.01 13.94
C GLU A 168 -16.69 -8.81 13.08
N LYS A 169 -16.99 -8.35 11.87
CA LYS A 169 -17.83 -9.09 10.93
C LYS A 169 -17.22 -10.44 10.59
N ARG A 170 -15.91 -10.51 10.35
CA ARG A 170 -15.21 -11.78 10.11
C ARG A 170 -15.28 -12.73 11.31
N GLY A 171 -15.15 -12.22 12.54
CA GLY A 171 -15.29 -13.00 13.76
C GLY A 171 -16.67 -13.64 13.88
N ARG A 172 -17.72 -12.86 13.65
CA ARG A 172 -19.11 -13.34 13.73
C ARG A 172 -19.47 -14.43 12.72
N TRP A 173 -18.87 -14.46 11.55
CA TRP A 173 -19.15 -15.47 10.52
C TRP A 173 -18.55 -16.85 10.82
N ARG A 174 -17.65 -16.98 11.80
CA ARG A 174 -16.97 -18.23 12.17
C ARG A 174 -17.59 -18.97 13.34
N ILE A 175 -18.63 -18.44 13.97
CA ILE A 175 -19.38 -19.19 14.99
C ILE A 175 -20.34 -20.13 14.25
N PRO A 176 -20.06 -21.46 14.17
CA PRO A 176 -21.06 -22.39 13.68
C PRO A 176 -22.23 -22.30 14.66
N ARG A 177 -23.42 -22.01 14.14
CA ARG A 177 -24.63 -22.25 14.95
C ARG A 177 -24.60 -23.75 15.30
N MET A 178 -24.19 -24.06 16.51
CA MET A 178 -24.46 -25.39 17.06
C MET A 178 -25.98 -25.53 17.03
N LYS A 179 -26.43 -26.42 16.17
CA LYS A 179 -27.81 -26.89 16.22
C LYS A 179 -27.92 -27.66 17.54
N CYS A 180 -28.66 -27.11 18.51
CA CYS A 180 -29.22 -27.89 19.60
C CYS A 180 -30.20 -28.93 19.07
#